data_8610b74ea31284dbeea33b2edca2cb84
#
_entry.id   8610b74ea31284dbeea33b2edca2cb84
#
_cell.length_a   1.000
_cell.length_b   1.000
_cell.length_c   1.000
_cell.angle_alpha   90.00
_cell.angle_beta   90.00
_cell.angle_gamma   90.00
#
_symmetry.space_group_name_H-M   'P 1'
#
loop_
_entity.id
_entity.type
_entity.pdbx_description
1 polymer ?
#
loop_
_entity_poly.entity_id
_entity_poly.type
_entity_poly.pdbx_seq_one_letter_code
_entity_poly.pdbx_strand_id
1 'polypeptide(L)'
;LPVLNAIVGELLGKAKGKETCVYCVPAKPIDQTREVSYHEDVLKQIIGGYGYDVKVIEESVALAYEGLVDNELTGIAISMGAGMCNVCVMYQGMSSLSFSVARGGDWIDKNVASDCGCSIAKVIAVKENSQNLDLTKSAINDIYQEGSDEYNIINAIRSYYGALINYLLTNLAHQF
;
A
#
# COMPACT_ATOMS: atom_id res chain seq x y z
N LEU A 1 11.12 17.81 -7.48
CA LEU A 1 12.26 17.90 -6.53
C LEU A 1 12.16 19.08 -5.56
N PRO A 2 11.89 20.37 -5.97
CA PRO A 2 11.83 21.48 -5.02
C PRO A 2 10.79 21.32 -3.92
N VAL A 3 9.59 20.84 -4.24
CA VAL A 3 8.50 20.62 -3.28
C VAL A 3 8.89 19.55 -2.26
N LEU A 4 9.43 18.43 -2.72
CA LEU A 4 9.86 17.34 -1.83
C LEU A 4 10.99 17.79 -0.90
N ASN A 5 11.96 18.55 -1.41
CA ASN A 5 13.03 19.12 -0.60
C ASN A 5 12.50 20.11 0.46
N ALA A 6 11.51 20.94 0.11
CA ALA A 6 10.88 21.84 1.07
C ALA A 6 10.15 21.09 2.18
N ILE A 7 9.39 20.04 1.82
CA ILE A 7 8.67 19.18 2.80
C ILE A 7 9.65 18.50 3.75
N VAL A 8 10.71 17.88 3.21
CA VAL A 8 11.73 17.19 4.02
C VAL A 8 12.45 18.21 4.94
N GLY A 9 12.79 19.39 4.42
CA GLY A 9 13.41 20.43 5.21
C GLY A 9 12.56 20.95 6.36
N GLU A 10 11.26 21.08 6.14
CA GLU A 10 10.30 21.52 7.16
C GLU A 10 10.08 20.43 8.23
N LEU A 11 10.04 19.16 7.84
CA LEU A 11 9.83 18.05 8.76
C LEU A 11 11.06 17.71 9.61
N LEU A 12 12.24 17.69 9.00
CA LEU A 12 13.46 17.22 9.66
C LEU A 12 14.35 18.35 10.14
N GLY A 13 14.43 19.46 9.40
CA GLY A 13 15.45 20.47 9.61
C GLY A 13 16.87 19.92 9.35
N LYS A 14 17.89 20.66 9.81
CA LYS A 14 19.29 20.21 9.72
C LYS A 14 19.65 19.31 10.89
N ALA A 15 20.38 18.24 10.61
CA ALA A 15 20.94 17.38 11.64
C ALA A 15 21.83 18.17 12.63
N LYS A 16 21.68 17.87 13.94
CA LYS A 16 22.41 18.54 15.03
C LYS A 16 23.65 17.74 15.48
N GLY A 17 24.13 16.83 14.66
CA GLY A 17 25.27 15.96 14.95
C GLY A 17 25.25 14.70 14.10
N LYS A 18 25.70 13.58 14.65
CA LYS A 18 25.58 12.27 13.99
C LYS A 18 24.18 11.70 14.23
N GLU A 19 23.23 12.08 13.40
CA GLU A 19 21.84 11.62 13.46
C GLU A 19 21.54 10.72 12.27
N THR A 20 20.83 9.62 12.50
CA THR A 20 20.37 8.70 11.45
C THR A 20 18.91 8.99 11.13
N CYS A 21 18.60 9.13 9.85
CA CYS A 21 17.23 9.17 9.35
C CYS A 21 16.92 7.87 8.60
N VAL A 22 15.87 7.18 9.00
CA VAL A 22 15.35 6.01 8.29
C VAL A 22 14.11 6.43 7.52
N TYR A 23 14.01 6.04 6.26
CA TYR A 23 12.83 6.29 5.45
C TYR A 23 12.41 5.02 4.72
N CYS A 24 11.12 4.96 4.33
CA CYS A 24 10.54 3.80 3.68
C CYS A 24 10.43 4.00 2.17
N VAL A 25 10.63 2.91 1.43
CA VAL A 25 10.35 2.81 0.00
C VAL A 25 9.51 1.55 -0.26
N PRO A 26 8.73 1.51 -1.35
CA PRO A 26 8.08 0.27 -1.74
C PRO A 26 9.11 -0.83 -2.04
N ALA A 27 8.75 -2.08 -1.75
CA ALA A 27 9.53 -3.22 -2.24
C ALA A 27 9.49 -3.28 -3.77
N LYS A 28 10.43 -4.02 -4.38
CA LYS A 28 10.45 -4.19 -5.84
C LYS A 28 9.18 -4.89 -6.32
N PRO A 29 8.45 -4.32 -7.30
CA PRO A 29 7.27 -4.98 -7.85
C PRO A 29 7.65 -6.22 -8.67
N ILE A 30 6.91 -7.31 -8.47
CA ILE A 30 7.13 -8.58 -9.18
C ILE A 30 6.38 -8.65 -10.52
N ASP A 31 5.42 -7.78 -10.73
CA ASP A 31 4.53 -7.76 -11.90
C ASP A 31 4.76 -6.55 -12.83
N GLN A 32 5.75 -5.73 -12.55
CA GLN A 32 6.18 -4.61 -13.39
C GLN A 32 7.71 -4.44 -13.40
N THR A 33 8.23 -3.92 -14.50
CA THR A 33 9.66 -3.58 -14.65
C THR A 33 10.03 -2.18 -14.11
N ARG A 34 9.14 -1.53 -13.35
CA ARG A 34 9.40 -0.20 -12.79
C ARG A 34 10.54 -0.28 -11.79
N GLU A 35 11.56 0.55 -12.02
CA GLU A 35 12.64 0.74 -11.04
C GLU A 35 12.14 1.65 -9.91
N VAL A 36 12.15 1.12 -8.70
CA VAL A 36 11.86 1.88 -7.46
C VAL A 36 13.08 2.69 -7.02
N SER A 37 14.26 2.36 -7.54
CA SER A 37 15.55 2.98 -7.25
C SER A 37 15.58 4.51 -7.38
N TYR A 38 14.84 5.07 -8.35
CA TYR A 38 14.78 6.52 -8.51
C TYR A 38 14.23 7.25 -7.27
N HIS A 39 13.20 6.71 -6.64
CA HIS A 39 12.61 7.32 -5.44
C HIS A 39 13.55 7.20 -4.24
N GLU A 40 14.23 6.07 -4.13
CA GLU A 40 15.24 5.82 -3.11
C GLU A 40 16.39 6.81 -3.23
N ASP A 41 17.00 6.93 -4.40
CA ASP A 41 18.15 7.81 -4.64
C ASP A 41 17.81 9.29 -4.39
N VAL A 42 16.64 9.74 -4.82
CA VAL A 42 16.18 11.12 -4.64
C VAL A 42 16.00 11.45 -3.15
N LEU A 43 15.32 10.59 -2.39
CA LEU A 43 15.12 10.80 -0.95
C LEU A 43 16.44 10.74 -0.20
N LYS A 44 17.32 9.80 -0.54
CA LYS A 44 18.65 9.68 0.05
C LYS A 44 19.49 10.95 -0.15
N GLN A 45 19.47 11.51 -1.37
CA GLN A 45 20.18 12.75 -1.66
C GLN A 45 19.61 13.95 -0.88
N ILE A 46 18.28 14.09 -0.85
CA ILE A 46 17.64 15.19 -0.14
C ILE A 46 17.93 15.11 1.36
N ILE A 47 17.66 13.97 1.99
CA ILE A 47 17.83 13.78 3.45
C ILE A 47 19.31 13.89 3.84
N GLY A 48 20.20 13.30 3.05
CA GLY A 48 21.65 13.42 3.25
C GLY A 48 22.14 14.86 3.13
N GLY A 49 21.53 15.67 2.25
CA GLY A 49 21.80 17.11 2.12
C GLY A 49 21.49 17.93 3.38
N TYR A 50 20.62 17.43 4.26
CA TYR A 50 20.35 18.01 5.59
C TYR A 50 21.31 17.51 6.68
N GLY A 51 22.29 16.65 6.34
CA GLY A 51 23.36 16.19 7.24
C GLY A 51 23.07 14.89 7.98
N TYR A 52 22.01 14.17 7.63
CA TYR A 52 21.68 12.88 8.23
C TYR A 52 22.49 11.73 7.61
N ASP A 53 22.84 10.74 8.44
CA ASP A 53 23.17 9.39 7.98
C ASP A 53 21.87 8.70 7.56
N VAL A 54 21.78 8.29 6.29
CA VAL A 54 20.50 7.91 5.68
C VAL A 54 20.44 6.39 5.51
N LYS A 55 19.37 5.78 6.04
CA LYS A 55 19.06 4.36 5.88
C LYS A 55 17.69 4.19 5.24
N VAL A 56 17.60 3.20 4.36
CA VAL A 56 16.37 2.82 3.69
C VAL A 56 15.84 1.50 4.25
N ILE A 57 14.54 1.38 4.34
CA ILE A 57 13.82 0.15 4.69
C ILE A 57 12.62 0.00 3.76
N GLU A 58 12.22 -1.20 3.44
CA GLU A 58 11.00 -1.43 2.68
C GLU A 58 9.75 -1.16 3.55
N GLU A 59 8.71 -0.56 2.93
CA GLU A 59 7.49 -0.14 3.62
C GLU A 59 6.83 -1.29 4.38
N SER A 60 6.70 -2.47 3.74
CA SER A 60 6.11 -3.65 4.39
C SER A 60 6.94 -4.20 5.54
N VAL A 61 8.27 -4.04 5.49
CA VAL A 61 9.18 -4.43 6.57
C VAL A 61 9.01 -3.48 7.77
N ALA A 62 8.92 -2.17 7.51
CA ALA A 62 8.64 -1.20 8.57
C ALA A 62 7.28 -1.46 9.24
N LEU A 63 6.25 -1.74 8.44
CA LEU A 63 4.92 -2.12 8.93
C LEU A 63 4.95 -3.41 9.77
N ALA A 64 5.77 -4.40 9.35
CA ALA A 64 5.93 -5.64 10.09
C ALA A 64 6.60 -5.41 11.46
N TYR A 65 7.59 -4.53 11.54
CA TYR A 65 8.21 -4.16 12.82
C TYR A 65 7.23 -3.46 13.77
N GLU A 66 6.30 -2.68 13.27
CA GLU A 66 5.27 -2.02 14.08
C GLU A 66 4.16 -2.99 14.47
N GLY A 67 3.61 -3.72 13.50
CA GLY A 67 2.37 -4.49 13.68
C GLY A 67 2.55 -5.89 14.27
N LEU A 68 3.77 -6.43 14.31
CA LEU A 68 4.04 -7.82 14.74
C LEU A 68 4.82 -7.91 16.05
N VAL A 69 4.93 -6.82 16.80
CA VAL A 69 5.67 -6.81 18.08
C VAL A 69 5.12 -7.86 19.05
N ASP A 70 3.81 -7.91 19.22
CA ASP A 70 3.13 -8.84 20.14
C ASP A 70 3.20 -10.31 19.67
N ASN A 71 3.60 -10.54 18.43
CA ASN A 71 3.75 -11.87 17.84
C ASN A 71 5.23 -12.25 17.65
N GLU A 72 6.11 -11.77 18.53
CA GLU A 72 7.57 -12.04 18.46
C GLU A 72 8.16 -11.70 17.07
N LEU A 73 7.66 -10.64 16.43
CA LEU A 73 8.01 -10.24 15.07
C LEU A 73 7.92 -11.40 14.06
N THR A 74 6.88 -12.23 14.19
CA THR A 74 6.62 -13.37 13.28
C THR A 74 5.22 -13.24 12.69
N GLY A 75 5.11 -13.22 11.36
CA GLY A 75 3.84 -13.09 10.66
C GLY A 75 3.97 -12.50 9.26
N ILE A 76 2.84 -12.05 8.72
CA ILE A 76 2.76 -11.43 7.40
C ILE A 76 2.22 -10.01 7.58
N ALA A 77 2.93 -9.02 7.04
CA ALA A 77 2.48 -7.65 6.95
C ALA A 77 2.14 -7.32 5.49
N ILE A 78 0.98 -6.68 5.29
CA ILE A 78 0.50 -6.26 3.97
C ILE A 78 0.10 -4.79 4.05
N SER A 79 0.76 -3.94 3.23
CA SER A 79 0.34 -2.55 2.98
C SER A 79 -0.42 -2.50 1.67
N MET A 80 -1.65 -1.96 1.70
CA MET A 80 -2.51 -1.80 0.52
C MET A 80 -2.71 -0.31 0.24
N GLY A 81 -1.88 0.24 -0.63
CA GLY A 81 -1.96 1.64 -1.05
C GLY A 81 -2.85 1.85 -2.28
N ALA A 82 -2.86 3.07 -2.80
CA ALA A 82 -3.58 3.42 -4.03
C ALA A 82 -2.99 2.71 -5.26
N GLY A 83 -1.69 2.84 -5.49
CA GLY A 83 -1.02 2.33 -6.69
C GLY A 83 -0.38 0.96 -6.54
N MET A 84 -0.07 0.55 -5.32
CA MET A 84 0.72 -0.67 -5.04
C MET A 84 0.26 -1.34 -3.76
N CYS A 85 0.49 -2.66 -3.69
CA CYS A 85 0.47 -3.41 -2.44
C CYS A 85 1.87 -3.94 -2.15
N ASN A 86 2.31 -3.83 -0.89
CA ASN A 86 3.59 -4.35 -0.40
C ASN A 86 3.33 -5.48 0.58
N VAL A 87 4.11 -6.55 0.49
CA VAL A 87 4.00 -7.74 1.35
C VAL A 87 5.35 -8.03 1.97
N CYS A 88 5.37 -8.35 3.25
CA CYS A 88 6.53 -8.84 3.97
C CYS A 88 6.16 -10.07 4.79
N VAL A 89 6.97 -11.12 4.71
CA VAL A 89 6.94 -12.24 5.64
C VAL A 89 8.10 -12.08 6.61
N MET A 90 7.75 -11.91 7.87
CA MET A 90 8.70 -11.75 8.98
C MET A 90 8.77 -13.04 9.80
N TYR A 91 9.96 -13.46 10.16
CA TYR A 91 10.18 -14.56 11.08
C TYR A 91 11.24 -14.18 12.12
N GLN A 92 10.84 -14.13 13.37
CA GLN A 92 11.70 -13.76 14.52
C GLN A 92 12.52 -12.49 14.27
N GLY A 93 11.86 -11.44 13.75
CA GLY A 93 12.48 -10.15 13.47
C GLY A 93 13.32 -10.08 12.19
N MET A 94 13.39 -11.16 11.42
CA MET A 94 14.06 -11.18 10.12
C MET A 94 13.05 -11.20 8.98
N SER A 95 13.20 -10.31 8.01
CA SER A 95 12.41 -10.36 6.78
C SER A 95 12.88 -11.56 5.94
N SER A 96 12.02 -12.58 5.86
CA SER A 96 12.28 -13.79 5.08
C SER A 96 11.95 -13.60 3.62
N LEU A 97 10.95 -12.77 3.33
CA LEU A 97 10.47 -12.45 1.99
C LEU A 97 9.85 -11.06 2.00
N SER A 98 10.12 -10.26 0.96
CA SER A 98 9.44 -9.02 0.71
C SER A 98 9.27 -8.80 -0.78
N PHE A 99 8.09 -8.35 -1.20
CA PHE A 99 7.79 -7.98 -2.58
C PHE A 99 6.65 -6.97 -2.63
N SER A 100 6.48 -6.34 -3.78
CA SER A 100 5.28 -5.57 -4.06
C SER A 100 4.61 -6.01 -5.36
N VAL A 101 3.36 -5.59 -5.54
CA VAL A 101 2.61 -5.68 -6.79
C VAL A 101 2.10 -4.30 -7.17
N ALA A 102 2.12 -3.98 -8.46
CA ALA A 102 1.66 -2.70 -8.97
C ALA A 102 0.13 -2.68 -9.16
N ARG A 103 -0.57 -3.21 -8.19
CA ARG A 103 -2.03 -3.19 -8.06
C ARG A 103 -2.40 -2.72 -6.68
N GLY A 104 -3.33 -1.78 -6.60
CA GLY A 104 -3.83 -1.22 -5.35
C GLY A 104 -5.24 -0.68 -5.53
N GLY A 105 -5.64 0.30 -4.73
CA GLY A 105 -6.97 0.90 -4.78
C GLY A 105 -7.34 1.46 -6.14
N ASP A 106 -6.41 2.11 -6.83
CA ASP A 106 -6.63 2.67 -8.18
C ASP A 106 -6.94 1.60 -9.23
N TRP A 107 -6.31 0.42 -9.10
CA TRP A 107 -6.61 -0.72 -9.97
C TRP A 107 -8.03 -1.23 -9.74
N ILE A 108 -8.46 -1.33 -8.48
CA ILE A 108 -9.83 -1.69 -8.12
C ILE A 108 -10.80 -0.68 -8.70
N ASP A 109 -10.62 0.61 -8.42
CA ASP A 109 -11.54 1.68 -8.84
C ASP A 109 -11.70 1.74 -10.36
N LYS A 110 -10.63 1.57 -11.12
CA LYS A 110 -10.66 1.53 -12.60
C LYS A 110 -11.45 0.34 -13.14
N ASN A 111 -11.24 -0.85 -12.57
CA ASN A 111 -11.93 -2.05 -13.05
C ASN A 111 -13.42 -2.01 -12.68
N VAL A 112 -13.76 -1.58 -11.47
CA VAL A 112 -15.15 -1.39 -11.05
C VAL A 112 -15.87 -0.37 -11.94
N ALA A 113 -15.24 0.77 -12.23
CA ALA A 113 -15.81 1.79 -13.11
C ALA A 113 -16.10 1.23 -14.53
N SER A 114 -15.15 0.43 -15.06
CA SER A 114 -15.31 -0.24 -16.35
C SER A 114 -16.48 -1.22 -16.34
N ASP A 115 -16.55 -2.09 -15.34
CA ASP A 115 -17.58 -3.15 -15.27
C ASP A 115 -18.97 -2.59 -15.01
N CYS A 116 -19.09 -1.54 -14.18
CA CYS A 116 -20.36 -0.88 -13.88
C CYS A 116 -20.76 0.20 -14.91
N GLY A 117 -19.92 0.46 -15.92
CA GLY A 117 -20.20 1.49 -16.94
C GLY A 117 -20.31 2.90 -16.35
N CYS A 118 -19.57 3.22 -15.31
CA CYS A 118 -19.64 4.51 -14.61
C CYS A 118 -18.26 5.19 -14.53
N SER A 119 -18.21 6.42 -14.01
CA SER A 119 -16.94 7.12 -13.81
C SER A 119 -16.18 6.62 -12.58
N ILE A 120 -14.85 6.68 -12.62
CA ILE A 120 -13.99 6.38 -11.45
C ILE A 120 -14.37 7.26 -10.27
N ALA A 121 -14.69 8.54 -10.51
CA ALA A 121 -15.12 9.47 -9.46
C ALA A 121 -16.41 8.99 -8.74
N LYS A 122 -17.35 8.36 -9.47
CA LYS A 122 -18.55 7.76 -8.86
C LYS A 122 -18.20 6.57 -7.98
N VAL A 123 -17.27 5.71 -8.42
CA VAL A 123 -16.78 4.57 -7.62
C VAL A 123 -16.14 5.06 -6.33
N ILE A 124 -15.24 6.04 -6.43
CA ILE A 124 -14.56 6.63 -5.27
C ILE A 124 -15.59 7.24 -4.30
N ALA A 125 -16.54 8.01 -4.80
CA ALA A 125 -17.57 8.63 -3.97
C ALA A 125 -18.42 7.58 -3.22
N VAL A 126 -18.80 6.49 -3.87
CA VAL A 126 -19.54 5.40 -3.22
C VAL A 126 -18.68 4.72 -2.15
N LYS A 127 -17.40 4.46 -2.44
CA LYS A 127 -16.45 3.86 -1.50
C LYS A 127 -16.20 4.73 -0.26
N GLU A 128 -16.02 6.03 -0.43
CA GLU A 128 -15.70 6.97 0.65
C GLU A 128 -16.92 7.38 1.48
N ASN A 129 -18.12 7.40 0.89
CA ASN A 129 -19.36 7.71 1.60
C ASN A 129 -19.87 6.57 2.48
N SER A 130 -19.35 5.37 2.32
CA SER A 130 -19.67 4.26 3.20
C SER A 130 -18.89 4.41 4.52
N GLN A 131 -19.55 4.85 5.60
CA GLN A 131 -18.95 5.09 6.93
C GLN A 131 -18.29 3.84 7.54
N ASN A 132 -18.70 2.65 7.14
CA ASN A 132 -18.08 1.38 7.47
C ASN A 132 -18.21 0.49 6.24
N LEU A 133 -17.17 0.41 5.42
CA LEU A 133 -17.16 -0.45 4.25
C LEU A 133 -17.08 -1.92 4.67
N ASP A 134 -18.20 -2.45 5.15
CA ASP A 134 -18.33 -3.88 5.36
C ASP A 134 -18.64 -4.56 4.03
N LEU A 135 -17.64 -5.24 3.49
CA LEU A 135 -17.72 -5.96 2.22
C LEU A 135 -18.27 -7.40 2.38
N THR A 136 -18.84 -7.74 3.53
CA THR A 136 -19.58 -9.00 3.65
C THR A 136 -20.86 -8.96 2.82
N LYS A 137 -21.25 -10.12 2.27
CA LYS A 137 -22.42 -10.19 1.41
C LYS A 137 -23.72 -9.83 2.16
N SER A 138 -23.81 -10.17 3.45
CA SER A 138 -24.95 -9.82 4.30
C SER A 138 -25.06 -8.31 4.48
N ALA A 139 -23.98 -7.63 4.88
CA ALA A 139 -24.00 -6.19 5.10
C ALA A 139 -24.35 -5.42 3.82
N ILE A 140 -23.85 -5.84 2.65
CA ILE A 140 -24.20 -5.21 1.37
C ILE A 140 -25.72 -5.32 1.10
N ASN A 141 -26.32 -6.49 1.31
CA ASN A 141 -27.74 -6.71 1.10
C ASN A 141 -28.63 -5.94 2.09
N ASP A 142 -28.13 -5.73 3.32
CA ASP A 142 -28.87 -5.00 4.37
C ASP A 142 -28.86 -3.48 4.16
N ILE A 143 -27.78 -2.96 3.53
CA ILE A 143 -27.57 -1.51 3.38
C ILE A 143 -28.04 -1.00 2.02
N TYR A 144 -27.82 -1.76 0.96
CA TYR A 144 -28.04 -1.32 -0.41
C TYR A 144 -29.20 -2.06 -1.06
N GLN A 145 -30.06 -1.32 -1.78
CA GLN A 145 -31.15 -1.93 -2.53
C GLN A 145 -30.60 -2.73 -3.71
N GLU A 146 -30.94 -4.00 -3.80
CA GLU A 146 -30.55 -4.88 -4.90
C GLU A 146 -30.91 -4.28 -6.25
N GLY A 147 -29.95 -4.25 -7.19
CA GLY A 147 -30.09 -3.68 -8.52
C GLY A 147 -29.86 -2.16 -8.60
N SER A 148 -29.65 -1.46 -7.48
CA SER A 148 -29.22 -0.06 -7.53
C SER A 148 -27.78 0.07 -8.04
N ASP A 149 -27.40 1.24 -8.53
CA ASP A 149 -26.05 1.55 -8.98
C ASP A 149 -25.04 1.35 -7.84
N GLU A 150 -25.38 1.83 -6.64
CA GLU A 150 -24.55 1.69 -5.45
C GLU A 150 -24.34 0.21 -5.06
N TYR A 151 -25.41 -0.59 -5.09
CA TYR A 151 -25.34 -2.02 -4.86
C TYR A 151 -24.38 -2.72 -5.83
N ASN A 152 -24.51 -2.41 -7.13
CA ASN A 152 -23.66 -2.98 -8.17
C ASN A 152 -22.20 -2.57 -7.99
N ILE A 153 -21.92 -1.29 -7.69
CA ILE A 153 -20.59 -0.77 -7.45
C ILE A 153 -19.96 -1.45 -6.22
N ILE A 154 -20.66 -1.55 -5.09
CA ILE A 154 -20.12 -2.15 -3.87
C ILE A 154 -19.85 -3.65 -4.06
N ASN A 155 -20.72 -4.38 -4.76
CA ASN A 155 -20.48 -5.80 -5.07
C ASN A 155 -19.27 -5.98 -6.01
N ALA A 156 -19.09 -5.10 -6.98
CA ALA A 156 -17.91 -5.10 -7.85
C ALA A 156 -16.65 -4.78 -7.04
N ILE A 157 -16.66 -3.77 -6.16
CA ILE A 157 -15.55 -3.45 -5.23
C ILE A 157 -15.16 -4.70 -4.42
N ARG A 158 -16.14 -5.35 -3.80
CA ARG A 158 -15.92 -6.60 -3.04
C ARG A 158 -15.24 -7.68 -3.89
N SER A 159 -15.70 -7.87 -5.12
CA SER A 159 -15.14 -8.87 -6.03
C SER A 159 -13.68 -8.56 -6.40
N TYR A 160 -13.36 -7.30 -6.68
CA TYR A 160 -12.01 -6.86 -7.02
C TYR A 160 -11.05 -6.88 -5.82
N TYR A 161 -11.51 -6.57 -4.59
CA TYR A 161 -10.71 -6.82 -3.38
C TYR A 161 -10.40 -8.30 -3.22
N GLY A 162 -11.38 -9.17 -3.42
CA GLY A 162 -11.17 -10.62 -3.39
C GLY A 162 -10.15 -11.09 -4.44
N ALA A 163 -10.25 -10.57 -5.66
CA ALA A 163 -9.30 -10.86 -6.73
C ALA A 163 -7.88 -10.38 -6.40
N LEU A 164 -7.73 -9.18 -5.82
CA LEU A 164 -6.44 -8.64 -5.40
C LEU A 164 -5.82 -9.47 -4.28
N ILE A 165 -6.58 -9.83 -3.26
CA ILE A 165 -6.11 -10.69 -2.16
C ILE A 165 -5.66 -12.05 -2.68
N ASN A 166 -6.46 -12.69 -3.54
CA ASN A 166 -6.09 -13.96 -4.16
C ASN A 166 -4.81 -13.84 -5.01
N TYR A 167 -4.66 -12.73 -5.73
CA TYR A 167 -3.44 -12.45 -6.49
C TYR A 167 -2.20 -12.34 -5.58
N LEU A 168 -2.31 -11.60 -4.47
CA LEU A 168 -1.24 -11.49 -3.48
C LEU A 168 -0.87 -12.85 -2.86
N LEU A 169 -1.87 -13.63 -2.43
CA LEU A 169 -1.67 -14.95 -1.83
C LEU A 169 -1.06 -15.95 -2.82
N THR A 170 -1.48 -15.92 -4.09
CA THR A 170 -0.90 -16.76 -5.14
C THR A 170 0.56 -16.44 -5.38
N ASN A 171 0.91 -15.14 -5.49
CA ASN A 171 2.29 -14.72 -5.65
C ASN A 171 3.14 -15.05 -4.41
N LEU A 172 2.57 -14.88 -3.21
CA LEU A 172 3.24 -15.28 -1.96
C LEU A 172 3.57 -16.77 -1.99
N ALA A 173 2.62 -17.63 -2.37
CA ALA A 173 2.82 -19.09 -2.44
C ALA A 173 3.87 -19.50 -3.51
N HIS A 174 4.04 -18.72 -4.55
CA HIS A 174 5.06 -18.98 -5.59
C HIS A 174 6.48 -18.59 -5.19
N GLN A 175 6.64 -17.82 -4.11
CA GLN A 175 7.94 -17.39 -3.62
C GLN A 175 8.56 -18.39 -2.61
N PHE A 176 7.76 -19.34 -2.13
CA PHE A 176 8.17 -20.46 -1.28
C PHE A 176 8.28 -21.76 -2.07
#